data_7485d496c7130637cc8e169d903b3589
#
_entry.id   7485d496c7130637cc8e169d903b3589
#
_cell.length_a   1.000
_cell.length_b   1.000
_cell.length_c   1.000
_cell.angle_alpha   90.00
_cell.angle_beta   90.00
_cell.angle_gamma   90.00
#
_symmetry.space_group_name_H-M   'P 1'
#
loop_
_entity.id
_entity.type
_entity.pdbx_description
1 polymer ?
#
loop_
_entity_poly.entity_id
_entity_poly.type
_entity_poly.pdbx_seq_one_letter_code
_entity_poly.pdbx_strand_id
1 'polypeptide(L)'
;MKRLTFIYFFILFPLVCSAQRFTVKVVSISDGDTFTAINTDNLQLKIRLYGIDAPEKKQAYGNKSKEFLSSLILGRSISIDVQSKDGYGRYLAYAYSPEGKDVSLLMIHEGMAWHFSKYDNNEVYEAAQAVAQKAKRGLWKDPSPIAPWEFRKNKGK
;
A
#
# COMPACT_ATOMS: atom_id res chain seq x y z
N MET A 1 65.29 -7.92 17.28
CA MET A 1 64.35 -7.30 16.31
C MET A 1 62.92 -7.64 16.71
N LYS A 2 62.16 -6.71 17.30
CA LYS A 2 60.79 -6.94 17.72
C LYS A 2 59.87 -6.60 16.54
N ARG A 3 59.13 -7.60 16.03
CA ARG A 3 58.13 -7.36 14.98
C ARG A 3 56.88 -6.77 15.61
N LEU A 4 56.53 -5.54 15.22
CA LEU A 4 55.31 -4.86 15.61
C LEU A 4 54.18 -5.32 14.69
N THR A 5 53.25 -6.11 15.21
CA THR A 5 52.06 -6.57 14.47
C THR A 5 50.97 -5.50 14.59
N PHE A 6 50.67 -4.78 13.50
CA PHE A 6 49.56 -3.86 13.43
C PHE A 6 48.27 -4.66 13.19
N ILE A 7 47.37 -4.67 14.17
CA ILE A 7 46.01 -5.22 14.03
C ILE A 7 45.14 -4.09 13.50
N TYR A 8 44.74 -4.23 12.23
CA TYR A 8 43.73 -3.33 11.64
C TYR A 8 42.33 -3.75 12.14
N PHE A 9 41.75 -2.90 13.00
CA PHE A 9 40.37 -3.05 13.43
C PHE A 9 39.46 -2.49 12.35
N PHE A 10 38.86 -3.36 11.52
CA PHE A 10 37.90 -2.98 10.47
C PHE A 10 36.57 -2.68 11.14
N ILE A 11 36.24 -1.40 11.37
CA ILE A 11 34.93 -0.97 11.88
C ILE A 11 33.93 -1.12 10.74
N LEU A 12 33.14 -2.19 10.80
CA LEU A 12 31.98 -2.38 9.91
C LEU A 12 30.90 -1.38 10.33
N PHE A 13 30.79 -0.26 9.63
CA PHE A 13 29.73 0.71 9.84
C PHE A 13 28.44 0.16 9.21
N PRO A 14 27.37 -0.13 9.98
CA PRO A 14 26.12 -0.60 9.41
C PRO A 14 25.55 0.51 8.52
N LEU A 15 25.39 0.23 7.23
CA LEU A 15 24.68 1.10 6.30
C LEU A 15 23.19 1.04 6.67
N VAL A 16 22.73 1.97 7.50
CA VAL A 16 21.29 2.11 7.79
C VAL A 16 20.63 2.64 6.53
N CYS A 17 20.08 1.73 5.72
CA CYS A 17 19.19 2.09 4.62
C CYS A 17 17.90 2.66 5.23
N SER A 18 17.83 3.98 5.38
CA SER A 18 16.62 4.67 5.82
C SER A 18 15.65 4.66 4.64
N ALA A 19 14.52 3.96 4.78
CA ALA A 19 13.40 4.11 3.86
C ALA A 19 13.01 5.59 3.81
N GLN A 20 13.18 6.21 2.65
CA GLN A 20 12.99 7.66 2.51
C GLN A 20 11.49 7.94 2.30
N ARG A 21 10.81 8.30 3.40
CA ARG A 21 9.44 8.80 3.34
C ARG A 21 9.45 10.25 2.85
N PHE A 22 8.56 10.57 1.94
CA PHE A 22 8.35 11.94 1.50
C PHE A 22 6.87 12.30 1.44
N THR A 23 6.58 13.59 1.53
CA THR A 23 5.22 14.11 1.58
C THR A 23 4.71 14.41 0.17
N VAL A 24 3.46 14.02 -0.10
CA VAL A 24 2.75 14.33 -1.34
C VAL A 24 1.34 14.82 -1.04
N LYS A 25 0.78 15.68 -1.88
CA LYS A 25 -0.62 16.11 -1.81
C LYS A 25 -1.48 15.27 -2.74
N VAL A 26 -2.47 14.58 -2.20
CA VAL A 26 -3.40 13.75 -3.00
C VAL A 26 -4.39 14.63 -3.75
N VAL A 27 -4.45 14.48 -5.06
CA VAL A 27 -5.31 15.32 -5.94
C VAL A 27 -6.47 14.54 -6.56
N SER A 28 -6.36 13.23 -6.74
CA SER A 28 -7.47 12.41 -7.23
C SER A 28 -7.34 10.94 -6.82
N ILE A 29 -8.48 10.24 -6.74
CA ILE A 29 -8.55 8.81 -6.48
C ILE A 29 -9.07 8.11 -7.73
N SER A 30 -8.31 7.14 -8.26
CA SER A 30 -8.70 6.36 -9.44
C SER A 30 -9.68 5.23 -9.07
N ASP A 31 -9.30 4.43 -8.10
CA ASP A 31 -10.04 3.28 -7.57
C ASP A 31 -9.69 3.06 -6.08
N GLY A 32 -9.98 1.88 -5.53
CA GLY A 32 -9.80 1.60 -4.10
C GLY A 32 -8.35 1.40 -3.65
N ASP A 33 -7.38 1.35 -4.56
CA ASP A 33 -5.96 1.20 -4.21
C ASP A 33 -5.02 2.08 -5.02
N THR A 34 -5.56 2.92 -5.91
CA THR A 34 -4.75 3.76 -6.81
C THR A 34 -5.21 5.22 -6.75
N PHE A 35 -4.25 6.12 -6.59
CA PHE A 35 -4.49 7.56 -6.54
C PHE A 35 -3.39 8.35 -7.25
N THR A 36 -3.67 9.62 -7.53
CA THR A 36 -2.70 10.57 -8.06
C THR A 36 -2.40 11.62 -6.99
N ALA A 37 -1.12 11.92 -6.83
CA ALA A 37 -0.64 12.95 -5.92
C ALA A 37 0.36 13.87 -6.61
N ILE A 38 0.65 15.02 -6.01
CA ILE A 38 1.64 15.99 -6.46
C ILE A 38 2.72 16.08 -5.39
N ASN A 39 3.99 15.99 -5.80
CA ASN A 39 5.14 16.20 -4.93
C ASN A 39 5.47 17.70 -4.76
N THR A 40 6.50 18.01 -4.00
CA THR A 40 6.99 19.39 -3.76
C THR A 40 7.44 20.11 -5.03
N ASP A 41 7.83 19.37 -6.09
CA ASP A 41 8.27 19.92 -7.37
C ASP A 41 7.09 20.08 -8.37
N ASN A 42 5.84 19.95 -7.90
CA ASN A 42 4.62 19.96 -8.70
C ASN A 42 4.53 18.84 -9.75
N LEU A 43 5.29 17.75 -9.59
CA LEU A 43 5.21 16.59 -10.46
C LEU A 43 4.08 15.68 -10.03
N GLN A 44 3.26 15.26 -10.99
CA GLN A 44 2.21 14.27 -10.74
C GLN A 44 2.79 12.86 -10.63
N LEU A 45 2.43 12.19 -9.55
CA LEU A 45 2.81 10.81 -9.27
C LEU A 45 1.55 9.95 -9.22
N LYS A 46 1.51 8.88 -10.03
CA LYS A 46 0.46 7.87 -9.93
C LYS A 46 0.94 6.79 -8.96
N ILE A 47 0.23 6.60 -7.87
CA ILE A 47 0.61 5.75 -6.75
C ILE A 47 -0.40 4.63 -6.60
N ARG A 48 0.09 3.40 -6.44
CA ARG A 48 -0.70 2.24 -6.04
C ARG A 48 -0.27 1.80 -4.65
N LEU A 49 -1.24 1.61 -3.78
CA LEU A 49 -1.01 1.12 -2.42
C LEU A 49 -0.35 -0.26 -2.46
N TYR A 50 0.76 -0.39 -1.72
CA TYR A 50 1.51 -1.64 -1.61
C TYR A 50 0.79 -2.63 -0.71
N GLY A 51 0.94 -3.92 -0.99
CA GLY A 51 0.45 -5.03 -0.18
C GLY A 51 -1.06 -5.29 -0.25
N ILE A 52 -1.84 -4.49 -1.00
CA ILE A 52 -3.28 -4.67 -1.12
C ILE A 52 -3.75 -4.78 -2.57
N ASP A 53 -4.96 -5.33 -2.76
CA ASP A 53 -5.69 -5.31 -4.03
C ASP A 53 -7.15 -5.01 -3.74
N ALA A 54 -7.64 -3.89 -4.24
CA ALA A 54 -9.01 -3.43 -4.02
C ALA A 54 -9.95 -3.93 -5.13
N PRO A 55 -11.25 -4.10 -4.83
CA PRO A 55 -12.24 -4.44 -5.85
C PRO A 55 -12.21 -3.46 -7.02
N GLU A 56 -12.26 -4.02 -8.23
CA GLU A 56 -12.30 -3.27 -9.48
C GLU A 56 -13.55 -2.36 -9.56
N LYS A 57 -13.49 -1.27 -10.30
CA LYS A 57 -14.59 -0.29 -10.42
C LYS A 57 -15.95 -0.92 -10.76
N LYS A 58 -15.97 -2.01 -11.58
CA LYS A 58 -17.18 -2.73 -11.95
C LYS A 58 -17.47 -3.96 -11.10
N GLN A 59 -16.67 -4.21 -10.09
CA GLN A 59 -16.81 -5.29 -9.12
C GLN A 59 -17.67 -4.82 -7.94
N ALA A 60 -18.35 -5.76 -7.29
CA ALA A 60 -19.01 -5.48 -6.01
C ALA A 60 -18.01 -4.80 -5.04
N TYR A 61 -18.46 -3.80 -4.32
CA TYR A 61 -17.62 -2.94 -3.43
C TYR A 61 -16.59 -2.04 -4.12
N GLY A 62 -16.39 -2.06 -5.44
CA GLY A 62 -15.39 -1.21 -6.11
C GLY A 62 -15.61 0.29 -5.84
N ASN A 63 -16.84 0.79 -5.98
CA ASN A 63 -17.14 2.20 -5.68
C ASN A 63 -17.00 2.50 -4.18
N LYS A 64 -17.46 1.62 -3.29
CA LYS A 64 -17.34 1.80 -1.83
C LYS A 64 -15.88 1.84 -1.38
N SER A 65 -15.03 0.99 -1.96
CA SER A 65 -13.59 0.99 -1.72
C SER A 65 -12.95 2.31 -2.13
N LYS A 66 -13.27 2.82 -3.33
CA LYS A 66 -12.83 4.12 -3.81
C LYS A 66 -13.29 5.27 -2.90
N GLU A 67 -14.56 5.28 -2.50
CA GLU A 67 -15.13 6.30 -1.59
C GLU A 67 -14.45 6.28 -0.24
N PHE A 68 -14.18 5.09 0.31
CA PHE A 68 -13.49 4.95 1.58
C PHE A 68 -12.05 5.46 1.50
N LEU A 69 -11.29 5.08 0.45
CA LEU A 69 -9.95 5.63 0.23
C LEU A 69 -9.99 7.17 0.09
N SER A 70 -10.98 7.69 -0.65
CA SER A 70 -11.17 9.13 -0.80
C SER A 70 -11.39 9.83 0.54
N SER A 71 -12.17 9.25 1.43
CA SER A 71 -12.42 9.80 2.77
C SER A 71 -11.16 9.87 3.64
N LEU A 72 -10.22 8.95 3.42
CA LEU A 72 -8.97 8.88 4.17
C LEU A 72 -7.93 9.91 3.70
N ILE A 73 -7.77 10.10 2.37
CA ILE A 73 -6.60 10.81 1.85
C ILE A 73 -6.87 11.88 0.79
N LEU A 74 -8.06 11.96 0.18
CA LEU A 74 -8.30 12.95 -0.89
C LEU A 74 -8.17 14.39 -0.40
N GLY A 75 -7.41 15.21 -1.14
CA GLY A 75 -7.14 16.60 -0.82
C GLY A 75 -6.14 16.82 0.32
N ARG A 76 -5.65 15.75 0.95
CA ARG A 76 -4.73 15.82 2.09
C ARG A 76 -3.28 15.69 1.66
N SER A 77 -2.37 16.21 2.49
CA SER A 77 -0.95 15.92 2.43
C SER A 77 -0.67 14.66 3.26
N ILE A 78 -0.07 13.67 2.63
CA ILE A 78 0.22 12.36 3.23
C ILE A 78 1.69 12.01 3.05
N SER A 79 2.21 11.11 3.88
CA SER A 79 3.56 10.56 3.70
C SER A 79 3.48 9.27 2.88
N ILE A 80 4.41 9.07 1.97
CA ILE A 80 4.56 7.82 1.22
C ILE A 80 5.97 7.25 1.37
N ASP A 81 6.06 5.93 1.32
CA ASP A 81 7.29 5.15 1.31
C ASP A 81 7.29 4.27 0.07
N VAL A 82 8.05 4.68 -0.95
CA VAL A 82 8.07 4.01 -2.25
C VAL A 82 8.93 2.75 -2.19
N GLN A 83 8.33 1.62 -2.54
CA GLN A 83 9.00 0.32 -2.59
C GLN A 83 9.55 0.00 -3.98
N SER A 84 8.78 0.30 -5.01
CA SER A 84 9.15 0.01 -6.41
C SER A 84 8.28 0.79 -7.40
N LYS A 85 8.50 0.56 -8.69
CA LYS A 85 7.65 1.06 -9.77
C LYS A 85 7.21 -0.11 -10.64
N ASP A 86 5.93 -0.17 -10.99
CA ASP A 86 5.39 -1.24 -11.82
C ASP A 86 5.55 -0.97 -13.34
N GLY A 87 5.23 -2.00 -14.16
CA GLY A 87 5.30 -1.90 -15.61
C GLY A 87 4.33 -0.89 -16.25
N TYR A 88 3.37 -0.37 -15.49
CA TYR A 88 2.43 0.69 -15.92
C TYR A 88 2.90 2.09 -15.50
N GLY A 89 4.08 2.20 -14.89
CA GLY A 89 4.64 3.46 -14.43
C GLY A 89 4.09 3.98 -13.11
N ARG A 90 3.30 3.17 -12.35
CA ARG A 90 2.81 3.53 -11.03
C ARG A 90 3.87 3.26 -9.97
N TYR A 91 3.96 4.14 -8.99
CA TYR A 91 4.78 3.90 -7.79
C TYR A 91 4.02 2.99 -6.84
N LEU A 92 4.59 1.85 -6.49
CA LEU A 92 4.10 0.95 -5.46
C LEU A 92 4.61 1.46 -4.12
N ALA A 93 3.72 1.92 -3.25
CA ALA A 93 4.12 2.58 -2.01
C ALA A 93 3.21 2.25 -0.83
N TYR A 94 3.78 2.20 0.37
CA TYR A 94 3.01 2.41 1.58
C TYR A 94 2.61 3.87 1.68
N ALA A 95 1.40 4.14 2.13
CA ALA A 95 0.90 5.48 2.34
C ALA A 95 0.41 5.64 3.79
N TYR A 96 0.72 6.78 4.38
CA TYR A 96 0.34 7.08 5.77
C TYR A 96 -0.49 8.34 5.79
N SER A 97 -1.67 8.26 6.43
CA SER A 97 -2.56 9.42 6.59
C SER A 97 -1.85 10.57 7.33
N PRO A 98 -2.42 11.79 7.36
CA PRO A 98 -1.85 12.90 8.13
C PRO A 98 -1.65 12.57 9.62
N GLU A 99 -2.46 11.64 10.16
CA GLU A 99 -2.37 11.14 11.53
C GLU A 99 -1.35 10.00 11.70
N GLY A 100 -0.58 9.69 10.63
CA GLY A 100 0.45 8.64 10.64
C GLY A 100 -0.08 7.21 10.53
N LYS A 101 -1.36 7.00 10.25
CA LYS A 101 -1.97 5.66 10.12
C LYS A 101 -1.67 5.07 8.74
N ASP A 102 -1.32 3.79 8.70
CA ASP A 102 -1.15 3.03 7.47
C ASP A 102 -2.49 2.89 6.72
N VAL A 103 -2.55 3.48 5.53
CA VAL A 103 -3.76 3.53 4.70
C VAL A 103 -4.13 2.14 4.17
N SER A 104 -3.15 1.32 3.77
CA SER A 104 -3.38 -0.06 3.33
C SER A 104 -4.01 -0.91 4.45
N LEU A 105 -3.49 -0.77 5.67
CA LEU A 105 -4.03 -1.46 6.83
C LEU A 105 -5.48 -1.04 7.14
N LEU A 106 -5.79 0.25 7.03
CA LEU A 106 -7.16 0.74 7.22
C LEU A 106 -8.12 0.18 6.17
N MET A 107 -7.69 0.12 4.91
CA MET A 107 -8.47 -0.46 3.80
C MET A 107 -8.80 -1.93 4.06
N ILE A 108 -7.83 -2.72 4.50
CA ILE A 108 -8.01 -4.14 4.85
C ILE A 108 -8.94 -4.29 6.05
N HIS A 109 -8.69 -3.56 7.12
CA HIS A 109 -9.41 -3.66 8.39
C HIS A 109 -10.91 -3.37 8.23
N GLU A 110 -11.26 -2.42 7.37
CA GLU A 110 -12.66 -2.08 7.07
C GLU A 110 -13.28 -2.95 5.96
N GLY A 111 -12.53 -3.93 5.45
CA GLY A 111 -12.99 -4.83 4.38
C GLY A 111 -13.23 -4.11 3.07
N MET A 112 -12.39 -3.11 2.74
CA MET A 112 -12.44 -2.37 1.49
C MET A 112 -11.38 -2.83 0.48
N ALA A 113 -10.41 -3.64 0.93
CA ALA A 113 -9.41 -4.27 0.09
C ALA A 113 -9.03 -5.65 0.64
N TRP A 114 -8.43 -6.46 -0.23
CA TRP A 114 -7.80 -7.72 0.13
C TRP A 114 -6.32 -7.49 0.43
N HIS A 115 -5.76 -8.22 1.38
CA HIS A 115 -4.31 -8.39 1.48
C HIS A 115 -3.82 -9.19 0.28
N PHE A 116 -2.84 -8.64 -0.46
CA PHE A 116 -2.30 -9.29 -1.65
C PHE A 116 -1.05 -10.09 -1.31
N SER A 117 -1.24 -11.18 -0.56
CA SER A 117 -0.18 -12.03 0.00
C SER A 117 0.81 -12.61 -1.04
N LYS A 118 0.45 -12.64 -2.32
CA LYS A 118 1.39 -13.04 -3.39
C LYS A 118 2.61 -12.11 -3.49
N TYR A 119 2.47 -10.85 -3.12
CA TYR A 119 3.51 -9.82 -3.25
C TYR A 119 3.91 -9.18 -1.93
N ASP A 120 3.23 -9.53 -0.84
CA ASP A 120 3.48 -8.96 0.48
C ASP A 120 3.25 -10.00 1.58
N ASN A 121 4.25 -10.26 2.40
CA ASN A 121 4.19 -11.21 3.51
C ASN A 121 3.93 -10.51 4.86
N ASN A 122 3.21 -9.38 4.85
CA ASN A 122 2.95 -8.61 6.06
C ASN A 122 1.91 -9.33 6.95
N GLU A 123 2.37 -9.92 8.04
CA GLU A 123 1.53 -10.65 9.01
C GLU A 123 0.46 -9.75 9.65
N VAL A 124 0.73 -8.43 9.78
CA VAL A 124 -0.25 -7.46 10.31
C VAL A 124 -1.43 -7.30 9.34
N TYR A 125 -1.16 -7.29 8.03
CA TYR A 125 -2.20 -7.22 7.00
C TYR A 125 -3.02 -8.51 6.96
N GLU A 126 -2.36 -9.66 7.07
CA GLU A 126 -3.04 -10.95 7.13
C GLU A 126 -3.97 -11.03 8.34
N ALA A 127 -3.48 -10.67 9.53
CA ALA A 127 -4.27 -10.62 10.75
C ALA A 127 -5.46 -9.65 10.65
N ALA A 128 -5.25 -8.46 10.07
CA ALA A 128 -6.31 -7.47 9.87
C ALA A 128 -7.40 -8.00 8.93
N GLN A 129 -7.02 -8.70 7.85
CA GLN A 129 -7.97 -9.34 6.96
C GLN A 129 -8.79 -10.42 7.69
N ALA A 130 -8.15 -11.28 8.47
CA ALA A 130 -8.85 -12.31 9.24
C ALA A 130 -9.87 -11.71 10.21
N VAL A 131 -9.51 -10.59 10.86
CA VAL A 131 -10.44 -9.83 11.74
C VAL A 131 -11.62 -9.26 10.93
N ALA A 132 -11.37 -8.64 9.77
CA ALA A 132 -12.42 -8.10 8.93
C ALA A 132 -13.38 -9.18 8.41
N GLN A 133 -12.85 -10.34 8.01
CA GLN A 133 -13.61 -11.52 7.58
C GLN A 133 -14.53 -12.03 8.69
N LYS A 134 -13.96 -12.27 9.89
CA LYS A 134 -14.73 -12.76 11.06
C LYS A 134 -15.84 -11.78 11.45
N ALA A 135 -15.58 -10.49 11.36
CA ALA A 135 -16.53 -9.43 11.67
C ALA A 135 -17.50 -9.11 10.50
N LYS A 136 -17.35 -9.77 9.35
CA LYS A 136 -18.14 -9.53 8.14
C LYS A 136 -18.14 -8.05 7.74
N ARG A 137 -16.99 -7.38 7.79
CA ARG A 137 -16.85 -5.98 7.42
C ARG A 137 -16.78 -5.81 5.90
N GLY A 138 -17.31 -4.70 5.41
CA GLY A 138 -17.21 -4.32 4.01
C GLY A 138 -17.58 -5.44 3.03
N LEU A 139 -16.68 -5.77 2.12
CA LEU A 139 -16.83 -6.83 1.11
C LEU A 139 -17.07 -8.23 1.71
N TRP A 140 -16.64 -8.46 2.97
CA TRP A 140 -16.83 -9.73 3.69
C TRP A 140 -18.26 -9.98 4.18
N LYS A 141 -19.19 -9.03 3.92
CA LYS A 141 -20.65 -9.28 4.06
C LYS A 141 -21.16 -10.23 3.01
N ASP A 142 -20.50 -10.28 1.85
CA ASP A 142 -20.79 -11.27 0.81
C ASP A 142 -20.33 -12.65 1.29
N PRO A 143 -21.17 -13.68 1.25
CA PRO A 143 -20.79 -15.03 1.64
C PRO A 143 -19.76 -15.67 0.69
N SER A 144 -19.61 -15.14 -0.53
CA SER A 144 -18.69 -15.65 -1.56
C SER A 144 -17.97 -14.50 -2.26
N PRO A 145 -17.20 -13.68 -1.56
CA PRO A 145 -16.54 -12.52 -2.15
C PRO A 145 -15.49 -12.98 -3.15
N ILE A 146 -15.49 -12.38 -4.34
CA ILE A 146 -14.52 -12.67 -5.40
C ILE A 146 -13.31 -11.76 -5.21
N ALA A 147 -12.11 -12.34 -5.21
CA ALA A 147 -10.89 -11.56 -5.15
C ALA A 147 -10.66 -10.74 -6.44
N PRO A 148 -10.09 -9.51 -6.39
CA PRO A 148 -9.92 -8.68 -7.58
C PRO A 148 -9.09 -9.36 -8.67
N TRP A 149 -8.05 -10.10 -8.33
CA TRP A 149 -7.24 -10.85 -9.31
C TRP A 149 -8.02 -11.98 -9.99
N GLU A 150 -8.98 -12.62 -9.32
CA GLU A 150 -9.86 -13.61 -9.95
C GLU A 150 -10.90 -12.94 -10.85
N PHE A 151 -11.44 -11.80 -10.42
CA PHE A 151 -12.36 -11.01 -11.23
C PHE A 151 -11.73 -10.55 -12.55
N ARG A 152 -10.43 -10.14 -12.53
CA ARG A 152 -9.69 -9.78 -13.74
C ARG A 152 -9.50 -10.97 -14.70
N LYS A 153 -9.18 -12.16 -14.19
CA LYS A 153 -9.05 -13.37 -15.02
C LYS A 153 -10.34 -13.73 -15.74
N ASN A 154 -11.49 -13.57 -15.06
CA ASN A 154 -12.80 -13.91 -15.64
C ASN A 154 -13.29 -12.90 -16.68
N LYS A 155 -12.75 -11.69 -16.73
CA LYS A 155 -13.04 -10.70 -17.79
C LYS A 155 -12.29 -10.94 -19.10
N GLY A 156 -11.22 -11.72 -19.09
CA GLY A 156 -10.41 -12.05 -20.25
C GLY A 156 -10.90 -13.29 -21.03
N LYS A 157 -11.98 -13.91 -20.56
CA LYS A 157 -12.69 -15.00 -21.24
C LYS A 157 -14.01 -14.47 -21.77
#